data_10b865c0ed6bac2b2cf51f1a9e246a10
#
_entry.id   10b865c0ed6bac2b2cf51f1a9e246a10
#
_cell.length_a   1.000
_cell.length_b   1.000
_cell.length_c   1.000
_cell.angle_alpha   90.00
_cell.angle_beta   90.00
_cell.angle_gamma   90.00
#
_symmetry.space_group_name_H-M   'P 1'
#
loop_
_entity.id
_entity.type
_entity.pdbx_description
1 polymer ?
#
loop_
_entity_poly.entity_id
_entity_poly.type
_entity_poly.pdbx_seq_one_letter_code
_entity_poly.pdbx_strand_id
1 'polypeptide(L)'
;MEPGLEPNRRRELLRAAARLFVEKGFAATTTRDIAEAVGMRAGSPFYHFRSKQELLKAAMIEGLDSGLVRLLAAVDGVADPEICLRVLVRTHLGNLLEDDCRSPMLIYESRALDAADRAEVAAAFDRYQAPWQATLDELAAVGRIDSAGPPKRLLMFGMLNGCSHWFRRGGTLSVDELAEAAAAFVLGPQPSAQ
;
A
#
# COMPACT_ATOMS: atom_id res chain seq x y z
N MET A 1 27.72 -1.04 22.11
CA MET A 1 27.04 -0.43 20.94
C MET A 1 26.90 -1.54 19.92
N GLU A 2 25.73 -2.21 19.92
CA GLU A 2 25.45 -3.32 19.00
C GLU A 2 25.24 -2.76 17.59
N PRO A 3 25.80 -3.42 16.56
CA PRO A 3 25.57 -3.00 15.19
C PRO A 3 24.10 -3.27 14.85
N GLY A 4 23.32 -2.21 14.79
CA GLY A 4 21.98 -2.28 14.16
C GLY A 4 22.12 -2.85 12.75
N LEU A 5 21.09 -3.56 12.27
CA LEU A 5 21.05 -3.96 10.86
C LEU A 5 21.32 -2.74 10.00
N GLU A 6 22.24 -2.89 9.03
CA GLU A 6 22.37 -1.93 7.94
C GLU A 6 20.97 -1.57 7.41
N PRO A 7 20.65 -0.29 7.16
CA PRO A 7 19.31 0.14 6.74
C PRO A 7 18.75 -0.68 5.57
N ASN A 8 19.63 -1.14 4.70
CA ASN A 8 19.27 -2.01 3.57
C ASN A 8 18.81 -3.40 4.02
N ARG A 9 19.49 -3.98 5.02
CA ARG A 9 19.20 -5.33 5.52
C ARG A 9 17.89 -5.35 6.32
N ARG A 10 17.62 -4.28 7.08
CA ARG A 10 16.34 -4.10 7.79
C ARG A 10 15.17 -4.03 6.80
N ARG A 11 15.32 -3.25 5.73
CA ARG A 11 14.29 -3.13 4.70
C ARG A 11 14.03 -4.44 3.97
N GLU A 12 15.08 -5.18 3.66
CA GLU A 12 14.98 -6.51 3.04
C GLU A 12 14.19 -7.49 3.93
N LEU A 13 14.49 -7.50 5.24
CA LEU A 13 13.77 -8.32 6.22
C LEU A 13 12.28 -7.96 6.29
N LEU A 14 11.95 -6.66 6.33
CA LEU A 14 10.56 -6.18 6.37
C LEU A 14 9.79 -6.53 5.09
N ARG A 15 10.42 -6.44 3.92
CA ARG A 15 9.81 -6.85 2.64
C ARG A 15 9.54 -8.36 2.60
N ALA A 16 10.49 -9.18 3.05
CA ALA A 16 10.30 -10.62 3.13
C ALA A 16 9.18 -10.98 4.12
N ALA A 17 9.13 -10.32 5.28
CA ALA A 17 8.04 -10.50 6.25
C ALA A 17 6.68 -10.11 5.65
N ALA A 18 6.59 -8.96 4.99
CA ALA A 18 5.37 -8.50 4.32
C ALA A 18 4.86 -9.52 3.31
N ARG A 19 5.75 -10.01 2.44
CA ARG A 19 5.40 -11.03 1.46
C ARG A 19 4.87 -12.31 2.11
N LEU A 20 5.56 -12.85 3.10
CA LEU A 20 5.16 -14.08 3.75
C LEU A 20 3.86 -13.94 4.55
N PHE A 21 3.62 -12.81 5.20
CA PHE A 21 2.36 -12.53 5.88
C PHE A 21 1.18 -12.46 4.91
N VAL A 22 1.37 -11.90 3.73
CA VAL A 22 0.32 -11.87 2.70
C VAL A 22 0.09 -13.25 2.08
N GLU A 23 1.16 -14.02 1.82
CA GLU A 23 1.08 -15.32 1.14
C GLU A 23 0.56 -16.45 2.03
N LYS A 24 1.04 -16.52 3.27
CA LYS A 24 0.75 -17.61 4.22
C LYS A 24 -0.25 -17.20 5.31
N GLY A 25 -0.51 -15.89 5.47
CA GLY A 25 -1.19 -15.31 6.63
C GLY A 25 -0.25 -15.13 7.83
N PHE A 26 -0.60 -14.18 8.71
CA PHE A 26 0.19 -13.91 9.92
C PHE A 26 0.35 -15.14 10.81
N ALA A 27 -0.74 -15.89 11.07
CA ALA A 27 -0.72 -17.02 11.99
C ALA A 27 0.25 -18.13 11.54
N ALA A 28 0.24 -18.46 10.25
CA ALA A 28 1.05 -19.55 9.68
C ALA A 28 2.51 -19.17 9.40
N THR A 29 2.83 -17.89 9.33
CA THR A 29 4.21 -17.42 9.11
C THR A 29 5.00 -17.46 10.40
N THR A 30 6.17 -18.12 10.37
CA THR A 30 7.11 -18.13 11.49
C THR A 30 8.24 -17.13 11.27
N THR A 31 8.88 -16.69 12.35
CA THR A 31 10.09 -15.85 12.27
C THR A 31 11.26 -16.58 11.64
N ARG A 32 11.25 -17.90 11.68
CA ARG A 32 12.22 -18.75 10.99
C ARG A 32 12.03 -18.68 9.48
N ASP A 33 10.79 -18.76 8.98
CA ASP A 33 10.50 -18.60 7.56
C ASP A 33 11.00 -17.26 7.03
N ILE A 34 10.79 -16.19 7.83
CA ILE A 34 11.23 -14.84 7.45
C ILE A 34 12.76 -14.73 7.40
N ALA A 35 13.45 -15.30 8.41
CA ALA A 35 14.92 -15.31 8.44
C ALA A 35 15.50 -16.10 7.26
N GLU A 36 14.96 -17.27 6.97
CA GLU A 36 15.36 -18.12 5.84
C GLU A 36 15.17 -17.39 4.50
N ALA A 37 14.08 -16.66 4.33
CA ALA A 37 13.78 -15.91 3.10
C ALA A 37 14.81 -14.82 2.75
N VAL A 38 15.57 -14.33 3.75
CA VAL A 38 16.62 -13.33 3.56
C VAL A 38 18.03 -13.87 3.89
N GLY A 39 18.18 -15.20 3.97
CA GLY A 39 19.46 -15.84 4.26
C GLY A 39 20.04 -15.52 5.64
N MET A 40 19.17 -15.22 6.63
CA MET A 40 19.56 -14.99 8.02
C MET A 40 19.39 -16.25 8.87
N ARG A 41 20.13 -16.33 9.99
CA ARG A 41 19.90 -17.39 10.98
C ARG A 41 18.56 -17.19 11.67
N ALA A 42 17.88 -18.27 12.04
CA ALA A 42 16.52 -18.28 12.57
C ALA A 42 16.25 -17.32 13.76
N GLY A 43 17.24 -17.08 14.61
CA GLY A 43 17.12 -16.14 15.74
C GLY A 43 17.41 -14.67 15.42
N SER A 44 18.01 -14.38 14.27
CA SER A 44 18.47 -13.03 13.91
C SER A 44 17.38 -11.92 13.88
N PRO A 45 16.15 -12.18 13.42
CA PRO A 45 15.09 -11.15 13.44
C PRO A 45 14.79 -10.63 14.84
N PHE A 46 14.87 -11.48 15.86
CA PHE A 46 14.59 -11.12 17.25
C PHE A 46 15.64 -10.21 17.93
N TYR A 47 16.79 -10.03 17.34
CA TYR A 47 17.72 -8.98 17.79
C TYR A 47 17.19 -7.57 17.49
N HIS A 48 16.26 -7.45 16.51
CA HIS A 48 15.77 -6.17 16.02
C HIS A 48 14.26 -5.95 16.28
N PHE A 49 13.52 -7.03 16.51
CA PHE A 49 12.07 -7.02 16.76
C PHE A 49 11.74 -7.95 17.92
N ARG A 50 11.09 -7.43 18.95
CA ARG A 50 10.77 -8.18 20.19
C ARG A 50 9.73 -9.29 19.95
N SER A 51 8.92 -9.16 18.91
CA SER A 51 7.84 -10.10 18.60
C SER A 51 7.52 -10.13 17.10
N LYS A 52 6.77 -11.14 16.69
CA LYS A 52 6.24 -11.25 15.34
C LYS A 52 5.22 -10.12 15.04
N GLN A 53 4.46 -9.64 16.04
CA GLN A 53 3.57 -8.49 15.90
C GLN A 53 4.34 -7.19 15.66
N GLU A 54 5.44 -6.96 16.39
CA GLU A 54 6.29 -5.79 16.14
C GLU A 54 6.88 -5.81 14.72
N LEU A 55 7.28 -6.97 14.24
CA LEU A 55 7.75 -7.14 12.86
C LEU A 55 6.63 -6.87 11.83
N LEU A 56 5.41 -7.34 12.10
CA LEU A 56 4.24 -7.06 11.26
C LEU A 56 3.93 -5.56 11.22
N LYS A 57 3.86 -4.90 12.41
CA LYS A 57 3.66 -3.46 12.51
C LYS A 57 4.71 -2.69 11.70
N ALA A 58 5.98 -3.01 11.92
CA ALA A 58 7.08 -2.35 11.23
C ALA A 58 7.02 -2.55 9.70
N ALA A 59 6.66 -3.74 9.24
CA ALA A 59 6.49 -4.01 7.81
C ALA A 59 5.32 -3.22 7.20
N MET A 60 4.20 -3.08 7.93
CA MET A 60 3.06 -2.27 7.52
C MET A 60 3.44 -0.79 7.38
N ILE A 61 4.06 -0.21 8.42
CA ILE A 61 4.43 1.21 8.43
C ILE A 61 5.47 1.51 7.35
N GLU A 62 6.54 0.71 7.25
CA GLU A 62 7.57 0.86 6.22
C GLU A 62 6.97 0.80 4.80
N GLY A 63 6.03 -0.10 4.57
CA GLY A 63 5.35 -0.24 3.29
C GLY A 63 4.49 0.98 2.95
N LEU A 64 3.72 1.48 3.91
CA LEU A 64 2.89 2.68 3.75
C LEU A 64 3.74 3.93 3.54
N ASP A 65 4.78 4.13 4.37
CA ASP A 65 5.65 5.30 4.27
C ASP A 65 6.45 5.29 2.95
N SER A 66 7.00 4.14 2.54
CA SER A 66 7.70 4.04 1.25
C SER A 66 6.75 4.20 0.06
N GLY A 67 5.54 3.72 0.17
CA GLY A 67 4.48 3.92 -0.82
C GLY A 67 4.07 5.40 -0.93
N LEU A 68 3.91 6.09 0.21
CA LEU A 68 3.60 7.51 0.25
C LEU A 68 4.68 8.35 -0.43
N VAL A 69 5.95 8.09 -0.14
CA VAL A 69 7.07 8.79 -0.80
C VAL A 69 6.98 8.66 -2.32
N ARG A 70 6.66 7.46 -2.83
CA ARG A 70 6.49 7.25 -4.28
C ARG A 70 5.28 7.97 -4.84
N LEU A 71 4.14 7.96 -4.12
CA LEU A 71 2.95 8.70 -4.53
C LEU A 71 3.23 10.19 -4.64
N LEU A 72 3.83 10.79 -3.60
CA LEU A 72 4.14 12.22 -3.58
C LEU A 72 5.12 12.61 -4.69
N ALA A 73 6.16 11.80 -4.93
CA ALA A 73 7.10 12.03 -6.02
C ALA A 73 6.45 11.93 -7.41
N ALA A 74 5.48 11.01 -7.56
CA ALA A 74 4.80 10.81 -8.84
C ALA A 74 3.84 11.95 -9.19
N VAL A 75 3.23 12.60 -8.19
CA VAL A 75 2.29 13.72 -8.42
C VAL A 75 2.94 15.10 -8.28
N ASP A 76 4.24 15.17 -8.03
CA ASP A 76 4.95 16.44 -7.90
C ASP A 76 4.84 17.24 -9.20
N GLY A 77 4.37 18.49 -9.08
CA GLY A 77 4.13 19.38 -10.23
C GLY A 77 2.89 19.07 -11.08
N VAL A 78 2.08 18.07 -10.72
CA VAL A 78 0.82 17.77 -11.42
C VAL A 78 -0.30 18.65 -10.88
N ALA A 79 -0.72 19.64 -11.69
CA ALA A 79 -1.74 20.60 -11.29
C ALA A 79 -3.18 20.17 -11.60
N ASP A 80 -3.38 19.33 -12.60
CA ASP A 80 -4.71 18.84 -13.00
C ASP A 80 -5.15 17.69 -12.08
N PRO A 81 -6.27 17.82 -11.33
CA PRO A 81 -6.70 16.79 -10.39
C PRO A 81 -7.13 15.47 -11.05
N GLU A 82 -7.58 15.51 -12.31
CA GLU A 82 -7.92 14.28 -13.05
C GLU A 82 -6.64 13.53 -13.44
N ILE A 83 -5.62 14.23 -13.90
CA ILE A 83 -4.30 13.64 -14.17
C ILE A 83 -3.68 13.15 -12.85
N CYS A 84 -3.78 13.94 -11.78
CA CYS A 84 -3.30 13.55 -10.46
C CYS A 84 -3.92 12.22 -9.98
N LEU A 85 -5.24 12.07 -10.10
CA LEU A 85 -5.91 10.80 -9.76
C LEU A 85 -5.38 9.62 -10.58
N ARG A 86 -5.21 9.79 -11.91
CA ARG A 86 -4.67 8.75 -12.80
C ARG A 86 -3.25 8.33 -12.37
N VAL A 87 -2.40 9.30 -12.06
CA VAL A 87 -1.03 9.05 -11.58
C VAL A 87 -1.03 8.33 -10.23
N LEU A 88 -1.88 8.76 -9.29
CA LEU A 88 -2.03 8.07 -8.00
C LEU A 88 -2.47 6.61 -8.17
N VAL A 89 -3.50 6.37 -8.98
CA VAL A 89 -4.02 5.03 -9.27
C VAL A 89 -2.93 4.15 -9.91
N ARG A 90 -2.24 4.68 -10.94
CA ARG A 90 -1.17 3.95 -11.63
C ARG A 90 -0.02 3.59 -10.69
N THR A 91 0.42 4.56 -9.88
CA THR A 91 1.51 4.36 -8.92
C THR A 91 1.14 3.34 -7.85
N HIS A 92 -0.08 3.41 -7.31
CA HIS A 92 -0.57 2.45 -6.33
C HIS A 92 -0.63 1.03 -6.90
N LEU A 93 -1.23 0.86 -8.07
CA LEU A 93 -1.32 -0.45 -8.73
C LEU A 93 0.05 -0.99 -9.12
N GLY A 94 0.99 -0.14 -9.56
CA GLY A 94 2.36 -0.52 -9.80
C GLY A 94 3.05 -1.05 -8.54
N ASN A 95 2.92 -0.33 -7.43
CA ASN A 95 3.44 -0.78 -6.14
C ASN A 95 2.81 -2.10 -5.66
N LEU A 96 1.52 -2.29 -5.93
CA LEU A 96 0.79 -3.48 -5.49
C LEU A 96 1.05 -4.70 -6.36
N LEU A 97 1.13 -4.51 -7.68
CA LEU A 97 1.08 -5.59 -8.67
C LEU A 97 2.42 -5.87 -9.36
N GLU A 98 3.29 -4.86 -9.53
CA GLU A 98 4.57 -4.99 -10.21
C GLU A 98 5.74 -5.15 -9.23
N ASP A 99 5.73 -4.41 -8.13
CA ASP A 99 6.72 -4.59 -7.07
C ASP A 99 6.33 -5.77 -6.16
N ASP A 100 7.33 -6.45 -5.58
CA ASP A 100 7.08 -7.45 -4.53
C ASP A 100 6.62 -6.82 -3.20
N CYS A 101 6.28 -5.54 -3.22
CA CYS A 101 5.82 -4.79 -2.06
C CYS A 101 4.31 -4.94 -1.87
N ARG A 102 3.86 -6.11 -1.40
CA ARG A 102 2.46 -6.38 -1.06
C ARG A 102 2.00 -5.67 0.22
N SER A 103 2.74 -4.64 0.64
CA SER A 103 2.49 -3.93 1.90
C SER A 103 1.07 -3.35 2.04
N PRO A 104 0.40 -2.84 0.97
CA PRO A 104 -0.99 -2.42 1.09
C PRO A 104 -1.94 -3.54 1.50
N MET A 105 -1.60 -4.80 1.17
CA MET A 105 -2.40 -5.97 1.55
C MET A 105 -2.29 -6.34 3.02
N LEU A 106 -1.19 -5.93 3.69
CA LEU A 106 -0.97 -6.22 5.11
C LEU A 106 -2.03 -5.58 6.01
N ILE A 107 -2.75 -4.56 5.55
CA ILE A 107 -3.81 -3.93 6.35
C ILE A 107 -4.87 -4.96 6.80
N TYR A 108 -5.09 -6.02 6.02
CA TYR A 108 -6.01 -7.10 6.39
C TYR A 108 -5.51 -7.96 7.56
N GLU A 109 -4.19 -7.96 7.80
CA GLU A 109 -3.55 -8.66 8.93
C GLU A 109 -3.49 -7.81 10.22
N SER A 110 -3.98 -6.56 10.19
CA SER A 110 -3.98 -5.64 11.34
C SER A 110 -4.71 -6.18 12.56
N ARG A 111 -5.60 -7.16 12.38
CA ARG A 111 -6.31 -7.85 13.47
C ARG A 111 -5.37 -8.62 14.42
N ALA A 112 -4.17 -8.99 13.94
CA ALA A 112 -3.15 -9.65 14.73
C ALA A 112 -2.39 -8.69 15.66
N LEU A 113 -2.54 -7.38 15.50
CA LEU A 113 -1.92 -6.36 16.32
C LEU A 113 -2.76 -6.05 17.55
N ASP A 114 -2.13 -5.61 18.64
CA ASP A 114 -2.85 -5.04 19.77
C ASP A 114 -3.44 -3.66 19.42
N ALA A 115 -4.17 -3.05 20.37
CA ALA A 115 -4.88 -1.80 20.12
C ALA A 115 -3.93 -0.62 19.87
N ALA A 116 -2.80 -0.56 20.57
CA ALA A 116 -1.81 0.53 20.45
C ALA A 116 -1.10 0.43 19.09
N ASP A 117 -0.61 -0.74 18.73
CA ASP A 117 0.06 -1.01 17.45
C ASP A 117 -0.90 -0.78 16.26
N ARG A 118 -2.18 -1.15 16.40
CA ARG A 118 -3.21 -0.84 15.38
C ARG A 118 -3.41 0.65 15.17
N ALA A 119 -3.40 1.44 16.26
CA ALA A 119 -3.55 2.89 16.16
C ALA A 119 -2.37 3.54 15.41
N GLU A 120 -1.14 3.06 15.64
CA GLU A 120 0.04 3.54 14.90
C GLU A 120 -0.07 3.22 13.40
N VAL A 121 -0.48 2.00 13.06
CA VAL A 121 -0.69 1.59 11.66
C VAL A 121 -1.83 2.38 11.01
N ALA A 122 -2.93 2.64 11.73
CA ALA A 122 -4.02 3.46 11.25
C ALA A 122 -3.55 4.89 10.93
N ALA A 123 -2.75 5.50 11.79
CA ALA A 123 -2.17 6.82 11.55
C ALA A 123 -1.24 6.84 10.32
N ALA A 124 -0.47 5.77 10.08
CA ALA A 124 0.34 5.65 8.88
C ALA A 124 -0.54 5.52 7.62
N PHE A 125 -1.64 4.77 7.71
CA PHE A 125 -2.60 4.61 6.64
C PHE A 125 -3.33 5.92 6.31
N ASP A 126 -3.70 6.71 7.33
CA ASP A 126 -4.29 8.03 7.14
C ASP A 126 -3.34 8.97 6.38
N ARG A 127 -2.04 8.96 6.72
CA ARG A 127 -1.03 9.72 5.96
C ARG A 127 -0.94 9.26 4.51
N TYR A 128 -0.96 7.95 4.27
CA TYR A 128 -0.95 7.40 2.92
C TYR A 128 -2.17 7.81 2.09
N GLN A 129 -3.33 7.95 2.72
CA GLN A 129 -4.57 8.35 2.09
C GLN A 129 -4.71 9.86 1.86
N ALA A 130 -3.92 10.69 2.56
CA ALA A 130 -4.07 12.14 2.52
C ALA A 130 -3.98 12.74 1.09
N PRO A 131 -2.99 12.40 0.23
CA PRO A 131 -2.94 12.93 -1.13
C PRO A 131 -4.14 12.49 -1.98
N TRP A 132 -4.68 11.30 -1.75
CA TRP A 132 -5.89 10.82 -2.43
C TRP A 132 -7.12 11.63 -2.04
N GLN A 133 -7.28 11.92 -0.74
CA GLN A 133 -8.39 12.73 -0.28
C GLN A 133 -8.31 14.14 -0.85
N ALA A 134 -7.12 14.76 -0.85
CA ALA A 134 -6.92 16.08 -1.45
C ALA A 134 -7.32 16.10 -2.93
N THR A 135 -6.87 15.12 -3.71
CA THR A 135 -7.25 14.99 -5.13
C THR A 135 -8.76 14.79 -5.32
N LEU A 136 -9.41 13.96 -4.49
CA LEU A 136 -10.86 13.79 -4.57
C LEU A 136 -11.62 15.06 -4.21
N ASP A 137 -11.15 15.81 -3.21
CA ASP A 137 -11.75 17.10 -2.82
C ASP A 137 -11.65 18.13 -3.95
N GLU A 138 -10.51 18.21 -4.63
CA GLU A 138 -10.32 19.06 -5.80
C GLU A 138 -11.23 18.65 -6.97
N LEU A 139 -11.34 17.35 -7.26
CA LEU A 139 -12.25 16.84 -8.30
C LEU A 139 -13.70 17.15 -8.00
N ALA A 140 -14.12 17.08 -6.74
CA ALA A 140 -15.47 17.45 -6.32
C ALA A 140 -15.69 18.98 -6.42
N ALA A 141 -14.69 19.78 -6.04
CA ALA A 141 -14.76 21.23 -6.11
C ALA A 141 -14.93 21.76 -7.56
N VAL A 142 -14.32 21.07 -8.54
CA VAL A 142 -14.50 21.42 -9.96
C VAL A 142 -15.69 20.71 -10.62
N GLY A 143 -16.51 19.99 -9.83
CA GLY A 143 -17.72 19.29 -10.33
C GLY A 143 -17.42 18.07 -11.21
N ARG A 144 -16.19 17.53 -11.17
CA ARG A 144 -15.81 16.38 -11.97
C ARG A 144 -16.32 15.05 -11.38
N ILE A 145 -16.56 15.03 -10.06
CA ILE A 145 -17.18 13.93 -9.33
C ILE A 145 -18.25 14.47 -8.39
N ASP A 146 -19.27 13.66 -8.09
CA ASP A 146 -20.41 14.08 -7.26
C ASP A 146 -20.04 14.30 -5.79
N SER A 147 -19.07 13.56 -5.27
CA SER A 147 -18.70 13.60 -3.85
C SER A 147 -17.28 13.07 -3.64
N ALA A 148 -16.55 13.69 -2.72
CA ALA A 148 -15.25 13.24 -2.19
C ALA A 148 -15.36 12.54 -0.84
N GLY A 149 -16.58 12.28 -0.35
CA GLY A 149 -16.81 11.73 0.99
C GLY A 149 -16.16 10.37 1.24
N PRO A 150 -16.04 9.96 2.52
CA PRO A 150 -15.37 8.73 2.93
C PRO A 150 -15.80 7.46 2.18
N PRO A 151 -17.09 7.25 1.82
CA PRO A 151 -17.49 6.08 1.07
C PRO A 151 -16.80 5.95 -0.28
N LYS A 152 -16.60 7.06 -1.03
CA LYS A 152 -15.93 7.01 -2.34
C LYS A 152 -14.49 6.56 -2.21
N ARG A 153 -13.75 7.13 -1.25
CA ARG A 153 -12.36 6.74 -0.99
C ARG A 153 -12.24 5.29 -0.55
N LEU A 154 -13.09 4.84 0.39
CA LEU A 154 -13.05 3.46 0.89
C LEU A 154 -13.37 2.44 -0.22
N LEU A 155 -14.38 2.72 -1.05
CA LEU A 155 -14.74 1.86 -2.17
C LEU A 155 -13.62 1.83 -3.22
N MET A 156 -12.99 2.98 -3.51
CA MET A 156 -11.84 3.06 -4.41
C MET A 156 -10.69 2.17 -3.93
N PHE A 157 -10.28 2.28 -2.66
CA PHE A 157 -9.23 1.42 -2.13
C PHE A 157 -9.62 -0.06 -2.09
N GLY A 158 -10.90 -0.37 -1.79
CA GLY A 158 -11.41 -1.74 -1.88
C GLY A 158 -11.27 -2.32 -3.28
N MET A 159 -11.63 -1.55 -4.30
CA MET A 159 -11.47 -1.92 -5.71
C MET A 159 -10.00 -2.10 -6.09
N LEU A 160 -9.15 -1.11 -5.81
CA LEU A 160 -7.74 -1.13 -6.18
C LEU A 160 -6.98 -2.29 -5.51
N ASN A 161 -7.15 -2.47 -4.20
CA ASN A 161 -6.53 -3.55 -3.47
C ASN A 161 -7.06 -4.92 -3.90
N GLY A 162 -8.34 -5.02 -4.27
CA GLY A 162 -8.97 -6.23 -4.79
C GLY A 162 -8.32 -6.77 -6.06
N CYS A 163 -7.68 -5.91 -6.85
CA CYS A 163 -6.96 -6.31 -8.07
C CYS A 163 -5.87 -7.35 -7.80
N SER A 164 -5.24 -7.32 -6.63
CA SER A 164 -4.20 -8.29 -6.24
C SER A 164 -4.66 -9.75 -6.20
N HIS A 165 -5.96 -9.99 -6.07
CA HIS A 165 -6.50 -11.35 -5.99
C HIS A 165 -6.66 -12.02 -7.34
N TRP A 166 -6.84 -11.25 -8.42
CA TRP A 166 -7.15 -11.78 -9.75
C TRP A 166 -6.20 -11.33 -10.85
N PHE A 167 -5.46 -10.23 -10.66
CA PHE A 167 -4.49 -9.76 -11.65
C PHE A 167 -3.35 -10.77 -11.84
N ARG A 168 -2.96 -11.02 -13.08
CA ARG A 168 -1.88 -11.93 -13.45
C ARG A 168 -0.80 -11.18 -14.20
N ARG A 169 0.39 -11.14 -13.65
CA ARG A 169 1.58 -10.59 -14.35
C ARG A 169 1.82 -11.36 -15.65
N GLY A 170 2.05 -10.64 -16.74
CA GLY A 170 2.25 -11.25 -18.06
C GLY A 170 0.97 -11.78 -18.71
N GLY A 171 -0.20 -11.50 -18.14
CA GLY A 171 -1.50 -11.73 -18.75
C GLY A 171 -1.80 -10.75 -19.89
N THR A 172 -3.02 -10.80 -20.40
CA THR A 172 -3.50 -9.93 -21.50
C THR A 172 -3.76 -8.50 -21.07
N LEU A 173 -3.94 -8.24 -19.77
CA LEU A 173 -4.20 -6.92 -19.19
C LEU A 173 -2.92 -6.38 -18.54
N SER A 174 -2.45 -5.23 -18.99
CA SER A 174 -1.33 -4.51 -18.38
C SER A 174 -1.78 -3.73 -17.13
N VAL A 175 -0.83 -3.33 -16.29
CA VAL A 175 -1.10 -2.46 -15.14
C VAL A 175 -1.54 -1.07 -15.60
N ASP A 176 -1.06 -0.59 -16.73
CA ASP A 176 -1.45 0.71 -17.29
C ASP A 176 -2.92 0.71 -17.75
N GLU A 177 -3.35 -0.32 -18.48
CA GLU A 177 -4.76 -0.48 -18.88
C GLU A 177 -5.68 -0.63 -17.68
N LEU A 178 -5.25 -1.39 -16.66
CA LEU A 178 -6.01 -1.55 -15.43
C LEU A 178 -6.13 -0.23 -14.65
N ALA A 179 -5.04 0.54 -14.57
CA ALA A 179 -5.03 1.82 -13.88
C ALA A 179 -5.94 2.83 -14.57
N GLU A 180 -5.91 2.87 -15.89
CA GLU A 180 -6.79 3.73 -16.68
C GLU A 180 -8.27 3.38 -16.49
N ALA A 181 -8.60 2.08 -16.55
CA ALA A 181 -9.96 1.61 -16.30
C ALA A 181 -10.44 1.93 -14.87
N ALA A 182 -9.57 1.75 -13.86
CA ALA A 182 -9.89 2.05 -12.48
C ALA A 182 -10.09 3.55 -12.24
N ALA A 183 -9.23 4.39 -12.81
CA ALA A 183 -9.39 5.85 -12.72
C ALA A 183 -10.68 6.32 -13.41
N ALA A 184 -10.97 5.80 -14.60
CA ALA A 184 -12.21 6.10 -15.31
C ALA A 184 -13.47 5.69 -14.51
N PHE A 185 -13.41 4.53 -13.83
CA PHE A 185 -14.51 4.08 -12.96
C PHE A 185 -14.74 5.05 -11.78
N VAL A 186 -13.68 5.55 -11.14
CA VAL A 186 -13.77 6.52 -10.02
C VAL A 186 -14.31 7.86 -10.50
N LEU A 187 -13.87 8.32 -11.67
CA LEU A 187 -14.29 9.59 -12.28
C LEU A 187 -15.75 9.54 -12.76
N GLY A 188 -16.22 8.37 -13.20
CA GLY A 188 -17.53 8.26 -13.81
C GLY A 188 -17.60 8.93 -15.21
N PRO A 189 -18.77 8.99 -15.82
CA PRO A 189 -18.96 9.66 -17.11
C PRO A 189 -18.63 11.15 -17.00
N GLN A 190 -18.14 11.74 -18.09
CA GLN A 190 -17.94 13.20 -18.11
C GLN A 190 -19.30 13.89 -17.93
N PRO A 191 -19.36 14.95 -17.07
CA PRO A 191 -20.57 15.76 -16.98
C PRO A 191 -20.88 16.30 -18.37
N SER A 192 -22.14 16.09 -18.83
CA SER A 192 -22.59 16.65 -20.09
C SER A 192 -22.42 18.16 -20.06
N ALA A 193 -21.70 18.72 -21.03
CA ALA A 193 -21.63 20.17 -21.18
C ALA A 193 -23.07 20.70 -21.36
N GLN A 194 -23.54 21.48 -20.38
CA GLN A 194 -24.79 22.23 -20.47
C GLN A 194 -24.56 23.53 -21.18
#